data_1c3aeb25956fbbcc9d6360f503e591ba
#
_entry.id   1c3aeb25956fbbcc9d6360f503e591ba
#
_cell.length_a   1.000
_cell.length_b   1.000
_cell.length_c   1.000
_cell.angle_alpha   90.00
_cell.angle_beta   90.00
_cell.angle_gamma   90.00
#
_symmetry.space_group_name_H-M   'P 1'
#
loop_
_entity.id
_entity.type
_entity.pdbx_description
1 polymer ?
#
loop_
_entity_poly.entity_id
_entity_poly.type
_entity_poly.pdbx_seq_one_letter_code
_entity_poly.pdbx_strand_id
1 'polypeptide(L)'
;NPAGVCVADGPLSEGLMQRIASENNLSETAFLARRDDGGYDLRWFTPLEEIDLCGHATLGSSFVVFNELEPDRQSVAFHTRSGVLRVERRGELLGMAFPVGVPSVSLWTPLHRCSSKRLG
;
A
#
# COMPACT_ATOMS: atom_id res chain seq x y z
N ASN A 1 -3.40 -14.36 -4.26
CA ASN A 1 -4.00 -13.29 -5.07
C ASN A 1 -2.94 -12.25 -5.42
N PRO A 2 -2.67 -12.06 -6.71
CA PRO A 2 -1.69 -11.06 -7.11
C PRO A 2 -2.19 -9.65 -6.83
N ALA A 3 -1.32 -8.82 -6.30
CA ALA A 3 -1.58 -7.41 -6.08
C ALA A 3 -0.49 -6.60 -6.77
N GLY A 4 -0.88 -5.47 -7.34
CA GLY A 4 0.04 -4.53 -7.93
C GLY A 4 0.24 -3.35 -7.01
N VAL A 5 1.44 -2.76 -7.06
CA VAL A 5 1.73 -1.52 -6.35
C VAL A 5 2.24 -0.51 -7.34
N CYS A 6 1.57 0.62 -7.43
CA CYS A 6 1.97 1.72 -8.29
C CYS A 6 2.45 2.87 -7.43
N VAL A 7 3.67 3.32 -7.67
CA VAL A 7 4.26 4.46 -6.96
C VAL A 7 4.13 5.68 -7.86
N ALA A 8 3.47 6.73 -7.35
CA ALA A 8 3.28 7.96 -8.09
C ALA A 8 4.14 9.07 -7.52
N ASP A 9 4.66 9.94 -8.38
CA ASP A 9 5.45 11.09 -7.98
C ASP A 9 4.60 12.22 -7.40
N GLY A 10 3.31 12.16 -7.61
CA GLY A 10 2.37 13.14 -7.07
C GLY A 10 0.96 12.58 -7.11
N PRO A 11 -0.04 13.39 -6.71
CA PRO A 11 -1.41 12.93 -6.69
C PRO A 11 -1.90 12.50 -8.06
N LEU A 12 -2.61 11.38 -8.12
CA LEU A 12 -3.28 10.90 -9.31
C LEU A 12 -4.77 11.12 -9.17
N SER A 13 -5.44 11.39 -10.28
CA SER A 13 -6.90 11.49 -10.27
C SER A 13 -7.51 10.11 -10.01
N GLU A 14 -8.67 10.09 -9.40
CA GLU A 14 -9.38 8.85 -9.13
C GLU A 14 -9.70 8.10 -10.42
N GLY A 15 -10.11 8.81 -11.47
CA GLY A 15 -10.39 8.20 -12.77
C GLY A 15 -9.18 7.53 -13.39
N LEU A 16 -8.02 8.15 -13.27
CA LEU A 16 -6.78 7.56 -13.79
C LEU A 16 -6.38 6.32 -13.00
N MET A 17 -6.48 6.38 -11.68
CA MET A 17 -6.19 5.21 -10.85
C MET A 17 -7.10 4.03 -11.19
N GLN A 18 -8.40 4.30 -11.37
CA GLN A 18 -9.35 3.25 -11.74
C GLN A 18 -9.03 2.65 -13.10
N ARG A 19 -8.66 3.47 -14.07
CA ARG A 19 -8.29 2.98 -15.40
C ARG A 19 -7.05 2.11 -15.36
N ILE A 20 -6.05 2.51 -14.59
CA ILE A 20 -4.82 1.71 -14.42
C ILE A 20 -5.14 0.37 -13.76
N ALA A 21 -5.95 0.39 -12.71
CA ALA A 21 -6.36 -0.84 -12.03
C ALA A 21 -7.11 -1.77 -12.95
N SER A 22 -8.00 -1.22 -13.79
CA SER A 22 -8.75 -2.02 -14.76
C SER A 22 -7.85 -2.63 -15.81
N GLU A 23 -6.88 -1.88 -16.31
CA GLU A 23 -5.94 -2.36 -17.31
C GLU A 23 -4.98 -3.40 -16.75
N ASN A 24 -4.57 -3.26 -15.48
CA ASN A 24 -3.72 -4.24 -14.82
C ASN A 24 -4.42 -5.58 -14.64
N ASN A 25 -5.72 -5.54 -14.42
CA ASN A 25 -6.55 -6.74 -14.21
C ASN A 25 -6.01 -7.66 -13.11
N LEU A 26 -5.46 -7.08 -12.07
CA LEU A 26 -5.03 -7.79 -10.86
C LEU A 26 -6.14 -7.71 -9.82
N SER A 27 -6.12 -8.59 -8.84
CA SER A 27 -7.15 -8.60 -7.79
C SER A 27 -7.27 -7.23 -7.12
N GLU A 28 -6.14 -6.64 -6.77
CA GLU A 28 -6.07 -5.29 -6.20
C GLU A 28 -4.85 -4.56 -6.76
N THR A 29 -4.97 -3.25 -6.89
CA THR A 29 -3.85 -2.37 -7.19
C THR A 29 -3.80 -1.27 -6.14
N ALA A 30 -2.65 -1.13 -5.49
CA ALA A 30 -2.40 -0.07 -4.52
C ALA A 30 -1.68 1.09 -5.20
N PHE A 31 -2.08 2.30 -4.86
CA PHE A 31 -1.45 3.52 -5.36
C PHE A 31 -0.83 4.26 -4.19
N LEU A 32 0.48 4.45 -4.26
CA LEU A 32 1.27 5.14 -3.24
C LEU A 32 1.69 6.51 -3.74
N ALA A 33 1.49 7.54 -2.92
CA ALA A 33 2.04 8.86 -3.18
C ALA A 33 2.70 9.36 -1.90
N ARG A 34 3.96 9.81 -2.01
CA ARG A 34 4.71 10.31 -0.85
C ARG A 34 4.09 11.59 -0.32
N ARG A 35 3.99 11.69 1.00
CA ARG A 35 3.54 12.87 1.69
C ARG A 35 4.71 13.66 2.23
N ASP A 36 4.50 14.96 2.47
CA ASP A 36 5.54 15.83 3.02
C ASP A 36 5.88 15.47 4.48
N ASP A 37 4.97 14.80 5.18
CA ASP A 37 5.19 14.40 6.57
C ASP A 37 5.96 13.09 6.74
N GLY A 38 6.42 12.52 5.64
CA GLY A 38 7.18 11.28 5.65
C GLY A 38 6.33 10.02 5.52
N GLY A 39 5.01 10.14 5.56
CA GLY A 39 4.10 9.03 5.30
C GLY A 39 3.75 8.94 3.82
N TYR A 40 2.78 8.10 3.52
CA TYR A 40 2.29 7.90 2.16
C TYR A 40 0.77 7.96 2.16
N ASP A 41 0.22 8.56 1.11
CA ASP A 41 -1.19 8.37 0.78
C ASP A 41 -1.30 7.02 0.09
N LEU A 42 -2.29 6.24 0.47
CA LEU A 42 -2.49 4.90 -0.07
C LEU A 42 -3.97 4.70 -0.40
N ARG A 43 -4.22 4.31 -1.63
CA ARG A 43 -5.56 3.97 -2.10
C ARG A 43 -5.51 2.63 -2.81
N TRP A 44 -6.58 1.84 -2.65
CA TRP A 44 -6.67 0.50 -3.23
C TRP A 44 -7.81 0.42 -4.22
N PHE A 45 -7.54 -0.20 -5.35
CA PHE A 45 -8.54 -0.37 -6.40
C PHE A 45 -8.56 -1.82 -6.86
N THR A 46 -9.77 -2.35 -7.05
CA THR A 46 -9.97 -3.55 -7.85
C THR A 46 -10.12 -3.12 -9.30
N PRO A 47 -10.19 -4.04 -10.28
CA PRO A 47 -10.45 -3.64 -11.66
C PRO A 47 -11.77 -2.89 -11.87
N LEU A 48 -12.70 -2.97 -10.91
CA LEU A 48 -14.02 -2.38 -11.05
C LEU A 48 -14.26 -1.16 -10.15
N GLU A 49 -13.63 -1.10 -8.98
CA GLU A 49 -13.94 -0.05 -8.01
C GLU A 49 -12.83 0.17 -7.00
N GLU A 50 -12.88 1.32 -6.36
CA GLU A 50 -12.02 1.60 -5.21
C GLU A 50 -12.57 0.87 -3.99
N ILE A 51 -11.67 0.32 -3.16
CA ILE A 51 -12.02 -0.35 -1.91
C ILE A 51 -11.37 0.38 -0.73
N ASP A 52 -11.98 0.26 0.44
CA ASP A 52 -11.55 1.04 1.62
C ASP A 52 -10.36 0.44 2.35
N LEU A 53 -10.19 -0.87 2.32
CA LEU A 53 -9.12 -1.55 3.05
C LEU A 53 -8.74 -2.84 2.35
N CYS A 54 -7.44 -3.05 2.16
CA CYS A 54 -6.92 -4.28 1.61
C CYS A 54 -5.59 -4.64 2.26
N GLY A 55 -5.58 -5.72 3.05
CA GLY A 55 -4.40 -6.16 3.78
C GLY A 55 -3.26 -6.59 2.87
N HIS A 56 -3.57 -7.34 1.81
CA HIS A 56 -2.54 -7.82 0.88
C HIS A 56 -1.85 -6.67 0.15
N ALA A 57 -2.63 -5.72 -0.35
CA ALA A 57 -2.08 -4.57 -1.05
C ALA A 57 -1.30 -3.66 -0.11
N THR A 58 -1.72 -3.56 1.16
CA THR A 58 -0.99 -2.79 2.16
C THR A 58 0.36 -3.41 2.46
N LEU A 59 0.42 -4.72 2.62
CA LEU A 59 1.68 -5.42 2.85
C LEU A 59 2.60 -5.33 1.63
N GLY A 60 2.03 -5.45 0.43
CA GLY A 60 2.79 -5.26 -0.81
C GLY A 60 3.35 -3.86 -0.92
N SER A 61 2.56 -2.85 -0.54
CA SER A 61 3.00 -1.45 -0.53
C SER A 61 4.14 -1.25 0.47
N SER A 62 4.03 -1.87 1.65
CA SER A 62 5.09 -1.81 2.66
C SER A 62 6.38 -2.43 2.16
N PHE A 63 6.28 -3.55 1.47
CA PHE A 63 7.43 -4.21 0.85
C PHE A 63 8.15 -3.25 -0.09
N VAL A 64 7.41 -2.54 -0.93
CA VAL A 64 7.98 -1.57 -1.87
C VAL A 64 8.68 -0.45 -1.13
N VAL A 65 8.04 0.11 -0.08
CA VAL A 65 8.65 1.19 0.70
C VAL A 65 9.95 0.72 1.36
N PHE A 66 9.92 -0.42 2.04
CA PHE A 66 11.08 -0.88 2.82
C PHE A 66 12.21 -1.42 1.97
N ASN A 67 11.94 -1.90 0.78
CA ASN A 67 12.99 -2.54 -0.03
C ASN A 67 13.43 -1.71 -1.23
N GLU A 68 12.57 -0.83 -1.74
CA GLU A 68 12.88 -0.09 -2.94
C GLU A 68 12.98 1.43 -2.73
N LEU A 69 12.10 1.99 -1.89
CA LEU A 69 12.04 3.44 -1.72
C LEU A 69 12.86 3.94 -0.55
N GLU A 70 12.74 3.30 0.59
CA GLU A 70 13.41 3.73 1.84
C GLU A 70 13.94 2.51 2.60
N PRO A 71 15.06 1.91 2.15
CA PRO A 71 15.55 0.65 2.73
C PRO A 71 15.94 0.73 4.20
N ASP A 72 16.29 1.91 4.69
CA ASP A 72 16.70 2.09 6.08
C ASP A 72 15.52 2.32 7.03
N ARG A 73 14.32 2.43 6.50
CA ARG A 73 13.15 2.75 7.28
C ARG A 73 12.63 1.53 8.03
N GLN A 74 12.21 1.72 9.29
CA GLN A 74 11.70 0.64 10.14
C GLN A 74 10.18 0.65 10.29
N SER A 75 9.55 1.78 10.03
CA SER A 75 8.10 1.90 10.09
C SER A 75 7.60 2.89 9.06
N VAL A 76 6.34 2.73 8.66
CA VAL A 76 5.71 3.63 7.69
C VAL A 76 4.25 3.82 8.05
N ALA A 77 3.75 5.03 7.87
CA ALA A 77 2.34 5.37 8.05
C ALA A 77 1.68 5.54 6.69
N PHE A 78 0.59 4.84 6.47
CA PHE A 78 -0.22 4.96 5.26
C PHE A 78 -1.51 5.68 5.60
N HIS A 79 -1.75 6.80 4.96
CA HIS A 79 -2.98 7.57 5.12
C HIS A 79 -4.00 7.08 4.10
N THR A 80 -5.08 6.50 4.59
CA THR A 80 -6.10 5.87 3.77
C THR A 80 -7.48 6.46 4.05
N ARG A 81 -8.46 6.07 3.25
CA ARG A 81 -9.85 6.47 3.49
C ARG A 81 -10.40 5.92 4.81
N SER A 82 -9.82 4.83 5.30
CA SER A 82 -10.23 4.21 6.56
C SER A 82 -9.41 4.69 7.77
N GLY A 83 -8.51 5.63 7.56
CA GLY A 83 -7.63 6.15 8.59
C GLY A 83 -6.17 5.81 8.34
N VAL A 84 -5.34 6.00 9.36
CA VAL A 84 -3.91 5.78 9.24
C VAL A 84 -3.57 4.35 9.63
N LEU A 85 -2.92 3.65 8.71
CA LEU A 85 -2.37 2.32 8.96
C LEU A 85 -0.87 2.44 9.20
N ARG A 86 -0.36 1.75 10.20
CA ARG A 86 1.07 1.73 10.47
C ARG A 86 1.61 0.35 10.23
N VAL A 87 2.74 0.27 9.54
CA VAL A 87 3.43 -0.99 9.30
C VAL A 87 4.83 -0.87 9.86
N GLU A 88 5.24 -1.84 10.66
CA GLU A 88 6.57 -1.92 11.23
C GLU A 88 7.31 -3.12 10.68
N ARG A 89 8.62 -2.97 10.55
CA ARG A 89 9.49 -4.05 10.13
C ARG A 89 10.33 -4.52 11.32
N ARG A 90 10.34 -5.83 11.56
CA ARG A 90 11.22 -6.47 12.54
C ARG A 90 11.98 -7.59 11.83
N GLY A 91 13.23 -7.29 11.45
CA GLY A 91 14.01 -8.24 10.66
C GLY A 91 13.31 -8.55 9.36
N GLU A 92 12.88 -9.79 9.17
CA GLU A 92 12.19 -10.23 7.96
C GLU A 92 10.67 -10.26 8.12
N LEU A 93 10.14 -9.75 9.23
CA LEU A 93 8.70 -9.75 9.50
C LEU A 93 8.12 -8.36 9.33
N LEU A 94 6.87 -8.32 8.87
CA LEU A 94 6.07 -7.10 8.80
C LEU A 94 4.88 -7.22 9.74
N GLY A 95 4.68 -6.21 10.57
CA GLY A 95 3.51 -6.12 11.44
C GLY A 95 2.66 -4.92 11.04
N MET A 96 1.34 -5.10 11.05
CA MET A 96 0.40 -4.06 10.64
C MET A 96 -0.55 -3.74 11.78
N ALA A 97 -0.72 -2.43 12.06
CA ALA A 97 -1.69 -1.93 13.03
C ALA A 97 -2.78 -1.15 12.30
N PHE A 98 -4.02 -1.52 12.55
CA PHE A 98 -5.18 -0.90 11.93
C PHE A 98 -5.59 0.37 12.68
N PRO A 99 -6.39 1.26 12.05
CA PRO A 99 -6.86 2.49 12.69
C PRO A 99 -7.72 2.21 13.92
N VAL A 100 -7.80 3.20 14.81
CA VAL A 100 -8.67 3.14 15.97
C VAL A 100 -10.12 2.96 15.52
N GLY A 101 -10.83 2.04 16.16
CA GLY A 101 -12.22 1.73 15.83
C GLY A 101 -12.40 0.56 14.87
N VAL A 102 -11.32 0.11 14.25
CA VAL A 102 -11.30 -1.10 13.43
C VAL A 102 -10.68 -2.21 14.28
N PRO A 103 -11.28 -3.41 14.31
CA PRO A 103 -10.67 -4.50 15.05
C PRO A 103 -9.22 -4.70 14.61
N SER A 104 -8.29 -4.51 15.54
CA SER A 104 -6.88 -4.62 15.21
C SER A 104 -6.40 -6.04 15.46
N VAL A 105 -5.87 -6.64 14.43
CA VAL A 105 -5.16 -7.90 14.52
C VAL A 105 -3.73 -7.61 14.11
N SER A 106 -2.79 -7.86 15.01
CA SER A 106 -1.38 -7.74 14.65
C SER A 106 -1.03 -8.92 13.77
N LEU A 107 -0.84 -8.66 12.48
CA LEU A 107 -0.44 -9.67 11.54
C LEU A 107 1.05 -9.51 11.26
N TRP A 108 1.83 -10.50 11.66
CA TRP A 108 3.24 -10.55 11.32
C TRP A 108 3.39 -11.59 10.22
N THR A 109 3.92 -11.15 9.10
CA THR A 109 4.09 -12.01 7.92
C THR A 109 5.50 -11.84 7.38
N PRO A 110 6.11 -12.92 6.86
CA PRO A 110 7.42 -12.80 6.23
C PRO A 110 7.37 -11.86 5.03
N LEU A 111 8.45 -11.10 4.86
CA LEU A 111 8.63 -10.27 3.67
C LEU A 111 8.76 -11.18 2.46
N HIS A 112 7.96 -10.92 1.46
CA HIS A 112 8.06 -11.62 0.18
C HIS A 112 7.76 -10.64 -0.95
N ARG A 113 8.21 -11.00 -2.13
CA ARG A 113 8.11 -10.12 -3.28
C ARG A 113 6.70 -10.07 -3.85
N CYS A 114 6.19 -8.87 -4.02
CA CYS A 114 4.93 -8.63 -4.71
C CYS A 114 5.20 -7.97 -6.06
N SER A 115 4.24 -8.11 -6.99
CA SER A 115 4.32 -7.39 -8.25
C SER A 115 4.22 -5.90 -7.98
N SER A 116 5.10 -5.12 -8.60
CA SER A 116 5.06 -3.66 -8.47
C SER A 116 5.23 -3.02 -9.83
N LYS A 117 4.59 -1.85 -10.00
CA LYS A 117 4.70 -1.04 -11.20
C LYS A 117 4.94 0.40 -10.78
N ARG A 118 5.78 1.08 -11.52
CA ARG A 118 6.03 2.50 -11.33
C ARG A 118 5.41 3.29 -12.46
N LEU A 119 4.78 4.39 -12.08
CA LEU A 119 4.26 5.36 -13.03
C LEU A 119 5.27 6.48 -13.13
N GLY A 120 5.86 6.60 -14.27
CA GLY A 120 6.84 7.62 -14.55
C GLY A 120 6.23 8.84 -15.19
#